data_45b1844012d9ab2d63bc5ba9411bcbcb
#
_entry.id   45b1844012d9ab2d63bc5ba9411bcbcb
#
_cell.length_a   1.000
_cell.length_b   1.000
_cell.length_c   1.000
_cell.angle_alpha   90.00
_cell.angle_beta   90.00
_cell.angle_gamma   90.00
#
_symmetry.space_group_name_H-M   'P 1'
#
loop_
_entity.id
_entity.type
_entity.pdbx_description
1 polymer ?
#
loop_
_entity_poly.entity_id
_entity_poly.type
_entity_poly.pdbx_seq_one_letter_code
_entity_poly.pdbx_strand_id
1 'polypeptide(L)'
;AKGRVHGMVTLKDLEYAKIKGSAFQEDARVADICTRDIRIVYREDTVHHGVMIMGQLGVGRLPVVESPQNPKFCGVLRRSDVVRAYNEIQKLEPKFRSNLKVGTLSGASFLEIVLPKDSPLVGSKVCDLDLPEGSVFVSVRRGEDVCIPRGGFELYSGDVILAYTLNRNRSALREY
;
A
#
# COMPACT_ATOMS: atom_id res chain seq x y z
N ALA A 1 -9.81 11.42 -26.44
CA ALA A 1 -8.54 10.89 -25.97
C ALA A 1 -8.74 9.46 -25.47
N LYS A 2 -8.47 8.46 -26.32
CA LYS A 2 -8.62 7.04 -25.96
C LYS A 2 -7.48 6.63 -25.02
N GLY A 3 -7.84 6.04 -23.85
CA GLY A 3 -6.91 5.39 -22.92
C GLY A 3 -6.30 6.26 -21.81
N ARG A 4 -6.73 7.49 -21.62
CA ARG A 4 -6.32 8.33 -20.48
C ARG A 4 -7.12 7.96 -19.21
N VAL A 5 -6.45 7.93 -18.07
CA VAL A 5 -7.12 7.78 -16.76
C VAL A 5 -7.72 9.13 -16.38
N HIS A 6 -9.02 9.14 -16.08
CA HIS A 6 -9.74 10.34 -15.66
C HIS A 6 -10.01 10.39 -14.15
N GLY A 7 -9.96 9.26 -13.49
CA GLY A 7 -10.23 9.12 -12.08
C GLY A 7 -10.27 7.65 -11.67
N MET A 8 -10.58 7.42 -10.40
CA MET A 8 -10.72 6.08 -9.82
C MET A 8 -11.99 6.04 -8.98
N VAL A 9 -12.70 4.91 -9.05
CA VAL A 9 -13.82 4.62 -8.14
C VAL A 9 -13.40 3.52 -7.19
N THR A 10 -13.59 3.76 -5.92
CA THR A 10 -13.32 2.82 -4.83
C THR A 10 -14.60 2.54 -4.04
N LEU A 11 -14.55 1.54 -3.15
CA LEU A 11 -15.69 1.27 -2.26
C LEU A 11 -16.05 2.49 -1.41
N LYS A 12 -15.06 3.26 -0.98
CA LYS A 12 -15.26 4.49 -0.18
C LYS A 12 -16.05 5.55 -0.96
N ASP A 13 -15.81 5.68 -2.25
CA ASP A 13 -16.55 6.62 -3.11
C ASP A 13 -18.02 6.18 -3.24
N LEU A 14 -18.26 4.86 -3.36
CA LEU A 14 -19.61 4.30 -3.38
C LEU A 14 -20.33 4.49 -2.03
N GLU A 15 -19.66 4.24 -0.91
CA GLU A 15 -20.23 4.47 0.43
C GLU A 15 -20.61 5.95 0.63
N TYR A 16 -19.73 6.86 0.23
CA TYR A 16 -19.97 8.30 0.32
C TYR A 16 -21.13 8.74 -0.60
N ALA A 17 -21.16 8.23 -1.82
CA ALA A 17 -22.21 8.51 -2.77
C ALA A 17 -23.57 7.93 -2.30
N LYS A 18 -23.55 6.77 -1.61
CA LYS A 18 -24.75 6.20 -0.96
C LYS A 18 -25.30 7.13 0.11
N ILE A 19 -24.44 7.65 0.98
CA ILE A 19 -24.84 8.57 2.06
C ILE A 19 -25.45 9.84 1.46
N LYS A 20 -24.92 10.33 0.35
CA LYS A 20 -25.45 11.51 -0.36
C LYS A 20 -26.67 11.22 -1.23
N GLY A 21 -27.11 9.97 -1.34
CA GLY A 21 -28.26 9.57 -2.17
C GLY A 21 -27.99 9.59 -3.67
N SER A 22 -26.76 9.82 -4.12
CA SER A 22 -26.40 9.95 -5.53
C SER A 22 -25.98 8.65 -6.22
N ALA A 23 -25.58 7.61 -5.46
CA ALA A 23 -24.99 6.38 -6.03
C ALA A 23 -26.02 5.39 -6.59
N PHE A 24 -27.32 5.56 -6.29
CA PHE A 24 -28.36 4.58 -6.62
C PHE A 24 -29.47 5.16 -7.47
N GLN A 25 -29.23 6.30 -8.12
CA GLN A 25 -30.12 6.78 -9.18
C GLN A 25 -29.82 5.96 -10.44
N GLU A 26 -30.86 5.54 -11.16
CA GLU A 26 -30.70 4.67 -12.35
C GLU A 26 -29.82 5.30 -13.45
N ASP A 27 -29.67 6.62 -13.45
CA ASP A 27 -28.88 7.40 -14.40
C ASP A 27 -27.50 7.82 -13.87
N ALA A 28 -27.12 7.44 -12.62
CA ALA A 28 -25.85 7.78 -12.03
C ALA A 28 -24.67 7.20 -12.84
N ARG A 29 -23.75 8.06 -13.25
CA ARG A 29 -22.58 7.69 -14.05
C ARG A 29 -21.36 7.48 -13.17
N VAL A 30 -20.43 6.63 -13.59
CA VAL A 30 -19.13 6.45 -12.95
C VAL A 30 -18.40 7.79 -12.77
N ALA A 31 -18.55 8.71 -13.72
CA ALA A 31 -17.94 10.04 -13.68
C ALA A 31 -18.46 10.94 -12.55
N ASP A 32 -19.67 10.66 -12.03
CA ASP A 32 -20.32 11.48 -10.98
C ASP A 32 -19.79 11.15 -9.59
N ILE A 33 -19.28 9.92 -9.42
CA ILE A 33 -18.79 9.39 -8.14
C ILE A 33 -17.27 9.18 -8.11
N CYS A 34 -16.57 9.33 -9.23
CA CYS A 34 -15.13 9.07 -9.28
C CYS A 34 -14.31 10.18 -8.61
N THR A 35 -13.32 9.78 -7.81
CA THR A 35 -12.26 10.67 -7.36
C THR A 35 -11.36 11.01 -8.55
N ARG A 36 -11.21 12.30 -8.85
CA ARG A 36 -10.42 12.80 -10.01
C ARG A 36 -9.01 13.18 -9.63
N ASP A 37 -8.80 13.68 -8.41
CA ASP A 37 -7.45 13.97 -7.89
C ASP A 37 -6.80 12.67 -7.42
N ILE A 38 -6.26 11.93 -8.39
CA ILE A 38 -5.59 10.66 -8.14
C ILE A 38 -4.10 10.78 -8.47
N ARG A 39 -3.27 10.11 -7.66
CA ARG A 39 -1.88 9.90 -8.00
C ARG A 39 -1.75 8.71 -8.95
N ILE A 40 -0.88 8.88 -9.93
CA ILE A 40 -0.51 7.85 -10.90
C ILE A 40 0.97 7.54 -10.74
N VAL A 41 1.38 6.36 -11.20
CA VAL A 41 2.78 5.98 -11.38
C VAL A 41 3.02 5.63 -12.84
N TYR A 42 4.26 5.76 -13.26
CA TYR A 42 4.66 5.44 -14.61
C TYR A 42 5.19 4.00 -14.69
N ARG A 43 5.11 3.41 -15.86
CA ARG A 43 5.58 2.04 -16.11
C ARG A 43 7.04 1.84 -15.70
N GLU A 44 7.89 2.84 -15.92
CA GLU A 44 9.31 2.80 -15.59
C GLU A 44 9.62 3.21 -14.14
N ASP A 45 8.61 3.64 -13.36
CA ASP A 45 8.79 3.91 -11.94
C ASP A 45 9.11 2.62 -11.19
N THR A 46 9.91 2.74 -10.14
CA THR A 46 10.22 1.59 -9.28
C THR A 46 9.01 1.21 -8.44
N VAL A 47 8.89 -0.08 -8.09
CA VAL A 47 7.88 -0.56 -7.12
C VAL A 47 8.01 0.18 -5.80
N HIS A 48 9.25 0.50 -5.38
CA HIS A 48 9.54 1.32 -4.22
C HIS A 48 8.78 2.66 -4.26
N HIS A 49 8.93 3.42 -5.36
CA HIS A 49 8.27 4.70 -5.53
C HIS A 49 6.74 4.57 -5.39
N GLY A 50 6.15 3.54 -6.03
CA GLY A 50 4.72 3.28 -5.90
C GLY A 50 4.27 2.95 -4.48
N VAL A 51 5.01 2.12 -3.76
CA VAL A 51 4.69 1.76 -2.36
C VAL A 51 4.79 2.98 -1.44
N MET A 52 5.79 3.83 -1.65
CA MET A 52 5.96 5.07 -0.88
C MET A 52 4.77 6.03 -1.09
N ILE A 53 4.32 6.23 -2.33
CA ILE A 53 3.12 7.03 -2.63
C ILE A 53 1.89 6.42 -1.94
N MET A 54 1.73 5.09 -1.97
CA MET A 54 0.63 4.41 -1.27
C MET A 54 0.63 4.68 0.23
N GLY A 55 1.82 4.67 0.86
CA GLY A 55 1.99 4.97 2.28
C GLY A 55 1.63 6.41 2.62
N GLN A 56 2.22 7.37 1.90
CA GLN A 56 2.00 8.81 2.12
C GLN A 56 0.53 9.21 1.98
N LEU A 57 -0.18 8.63 1.01
CA LEU A 57 -1.57 8.97 0.71
C LEU A 57 -2.60 8.06 1.40
N GLY A 58 -2.17 7.03 2.12
CA GLY A 58 -3.07 6.04 2.72
C GLY A 58 -3.88 5.23 1.70
N VAL A 59 -3.41 5.14 0.44
CA VAL A 59 -4.11 4.42 -0.64
C VAL A 59 -3.50 3.03 -0.87
N GLY A 60 -4.31 2.07 -1.30
CA GLY A 60 -3.85 0.71 -1.58
C GLY A 60 -3.68 0.39 -3.06
N ARG A 61 -3.94 1.36 -3.96
CA ARG A 61 -3.92 1.18 -5.41
C ARG A 61 -3.47 2.46 -6.10
N LEU A 62 -2.67 2.31 -7.14
CA LEU A 62 -2.25 3.41 -8.01
C LEU A 62 -2.43 2.99 -9.48
N PRO A 63 -3.07 3.81 -10.30
CA PRO A 63 -3.06 3.59 -11.76
C PRO A 63 -1.64 3.69 -12.28
N VAL A 64 -1.31 2.80 -13.21
CA VAL A 64 -0.03 2.81 -13.93
C VAL A 64 -0.30 3.31 -15.34
N VAL A 65 0.45 4.30 -15.78
CA VAL A 65 0.41 4.81 -17.16
C VAL A 65 1.77 4.68 -17.82
N GLU A 66 1.80 4.73 -19.14
CA GLU A 66 3.00 4.48 -19.94
C GLU A 66 4.13 5.47 -19.62
N SER A 67 3.86 6.77 -19.77
CA SER A 67 4.83 7.82 -19.49
C SER A 67 4.12 9.17 -19.34
N PRO A 68 4.81 10.23 -18.87
CA PRO A 68 4.26 11.59 -18.83
C PRO A 68 3.83 12.11 -20.20
N GLN A 69 4.59 11.76 -21.24
CA GLN A 69 4.35 12.19 -22.63
C GLN A 69 3.23 11.37 -23.28
N ASN A 70 3.07 10.10 -22.86
CA ASN A 70 2.03 9.19 -23.34
C ASN A 70 1.27 8.60 -22.15
N PRO A 71 0.30 9.31 -21.56
CA PRO A 71 -0.41 8.88 -20.35
C PRO A 71 -1.46 7.81 -20.64
N LYS A 72 -1.11 6.81 -21.44
CA LYS A 72 -1.94 5.65 -21.75
C LYS A 72 -1.97 4.72 -20.55
N PHE A 73 -3.17 4.30 -20.15
CA PHE A 73 -3.36 3.34 -19.04
C PHE A 73 -2.72 1.99 -19.37
N CYS A 74 -1.89 1.49 -18.44
CA CYS A 74 -1.20 0.20 -18.53
C CYS A 74 -1.72 -0.82 -17.53
N GLY A 75 -2.21 -0.38 -16.37
CA GLY A 75 -2.67 -1.28 -15.32
C GLY A 75 -2.82 -0.58 -13.97
N VAL A 76 -2.92 -1.37 -12.92
CA VAL A 76 -3.03 -0.89 -11.54
C VAL A 76 -1.99 -1.60 -10.68
N LEU A 77 -1.13 -0.83 -10.01
CA LEU A 77 -0.27 -1.33 -8.94
C LEU A 77 -1.11 -1.41 -7.66
N ARG A 78 -1.15 -2.57 -7.02
CA ARG A 78 -1.87 -2.80 -5.76
C ARG A 78 -0.90 -3.16 -4.65
N ARG A 79 -1.17 -2.71 -3.42
CA ARG A 79 -0.38 -3.13 -2.25
C ARG A 79 -0.39 -4.66 -2.08
N SER A 80 -1.53 -5.31 -2.36
CA SER A 80 -1.64 -6.77 -2.35
C SER A 80 -0.70 -7.48 -3.33
N ASP A 81 -0.41 -6.87 -4.48
CA ASP A 81 0.51 -7.46 -5.46
C ASP A 81 1.96 -7.42 -4.94
N VAL A 82 2.32 -6.35 -4.22
CA VAL A 82 3.63 -6.22 -3.55
C VAL A 82 3.78 -7.26 -2.45
N VAL A 83 2.74 -7.44 -1.61
CA VAL A 83 2.74 -8.48 -0.56
C VAL A 83 2.90 -9.87 -1.17
N ARG A 84 2.13 -10.16 -2.22
CA ARG A 84 2.20 -11.47 -2.90
C ARG A 84 3.60 -11.71 -3.48
N ALA A 85 4.17 -10.74 -4.17
CA ALA A 85 5.51 -10.84 -4.73
C ALA A 85 6.56 -11.06 -3.62
N TYR A 86 6.46 -10.32 -2.50
CA TYR A 86 7.35 -10.53 -1.36
C TYR A 86 7.25 -11.95 -0.80
N ASN A 87 6.02 -12.45 -0.57
CA ASN A 87 5.80 -13.80 -0.05
C ASN A 87 6.33 -14.89 -1.00
N GLU A 88 6.16 -14.73 -2.32
CA GLU A 88 6.71 -15.67 -3.30
C GLU A 88 8.25 -15.71 -3.24
N ILE A 89 8.89 -14.54 -3.09
CA ILE A 89 10.35 -14.47 -2.95
C ILE A 89 10.81 -15.15 -1.64
N GLN A 90 10.05 -15.01 -0.55
CA GLN A 90 10.39 -15.66 0.72
C GLN A 90 10.32 -17.19 0.65
N LYS A 91 9.54 -17.77 -0.27
CA LYS A 91 9.48 -19.21 -0.51
C LYS A 91 10.69 -19.74 -1.29
N LEU A 92 11.46 -18.87 -1.96
CA LEU A 92 12.66 -19.28 -2.69
C LEU A 92 13.77 -19.71 -1.72
N GLU A 93 14.60 -20.65 -2.15
CA GLU A 93 15.76 -21.08 -1.38
C GLU A 93 16.74 -19.91 -1.09
N PRO A 94 17.48 -19.95 0.05
CA PRO A 94 18.40 -18.86 0.45
C PRO A 94 19.40 -18.45 -0.64
N LYS A 95 19.87 -19.40 -1.44
CA LYS A 95 20.79 -19.13 -2.58
C LYS A 95 20.17 -18.25 -3.66
N PHE A 96 18.87 -18.39 -3.91
CA PHE A 96 18.16 -17.53 -4.86
C PHE A 96 17.82 -16.17 -4.26
N ARG A 97 17.56 -16.09 -2.94
CA ARG A 97 17.29 -14.81 -2.25
C ARG A 97 18.49 -13.89 -2.28
N SER A 98 19.73 -14.42 -2.13
CA SER A 98 20.95 -13.60 -2.16
C SER A 98 21.23 -12.99 -3.54
N ASN A 99 20.79 -13.65 -4.62
CA ASN A 99 20.93 -13.16 -5.99
C ASN A 99 19.83 -12.18 -6.39
N LEU A 100 18.64 -12.29 -5.79
CA LEU A 100 17.59 -11.31 -5.92
C LEU A 100 17.89 -10.17 -4.93
N LYS A 101 18.44 -9.06 -5.41
CA LYS A 101 18.64 -7.82 -4.63
C LYS A 101 17.31 -7.18 -4.22
N VAL A 102 16.38 -7.99 -3.67
CA VAL A 102 15.02 -7.58 -3.28
C VAL A 102 15.03 -6.72 -2.01
N GLY A 103 16.18 -6.66 -1.31
CA GLY A 103 16.29 -5.92 -0.06
C GLY A 103 16.91 -4.52 -0.15
N THR A 104 17.48 -4.12 -1.30
CA THR A 104 18.30 -2.89 -1.33
C THR A 104 18.16 -2.11 -2.63
N LEU A 105 16.95 -1.95 -3.12
CA LEU A 105 16.71 -0.99 -4.18
C LEU A 105 16.53 0.39 -3.51
N SER A 106 17.55 1.25 -3.70
CA SER A 106 17.43 2.70 -3.38
C SER A 106 17.31 3.06 -1.88
N GLY A 107 18.05 2.38 -0.98
CA GLY A 107 18.10 2.83 0.42
C GLY A 107 16.88 2.50 1.28
N ALA A 108 16.01 1.59 0.83
CA ALA A 108 14.85 1.10 1.57
C ALA A 108 14.79 -0.44 1.58
N SER A 109 14.08 -1.00 2.54
CA SER A 109 13.95 -2.44 2.71
C SER A 109 12.65 -2.83 3.39
N PHE A 110 12.27 -4.10 3.24
CA PHE A 110 11.23 -4.71 4.06
C PHE A 110 11.79 -5.05 5.45
N LEU A 111 10.96 -4.89 6.45
CA LEU A 111 11.22 -5.22 7.84
C LEU A 111 10.02 -5.97 8.41
N GLU A 112 10.25 -7.14 8.98
CA GLU A 112 9.24 -7.83 9.78
C GLU A 112 9.39 -7.41 11.24
N ILE A 113 8.28 -7.01 11.86
CA ILE A 113 8.19 -6.58 13.25
C ILE A 113 7.14 -7.47 13.91
N VAL A 114 7.52 -8.17 14.96
CA VAL A 114 6.58 -8.92 15.80
C VAL A 114 6.20 -8.03 16.96
N LEU A 115 4.91 -7.74 17.15
CA LEU A 115 4.43 -6.89 18.23
C LEU A 115 4.41 -7.66 19.57
N PRO A 116 5.29 -7.32 20.52
CA PRO A 116 5.22 -7.87 21.87
C PRO A 116 4.01 -7.32 22.64
N LYS A 117 3.67 -7.95 23.76
CA LYS A 117 2.49 -7.56 24.57
C LYS A 117 2.58 -6.15 25.16
N ASP A 118 3.79 -5.72 25.43
CA ASP A 118 4.14 -4.41 26.03
C ASP A 118 4.46 -3.34 24.97
N SER A 119 4.29 -3.65 23.68
CA SER A 119 4.50 -2.66 22.63
C SER A 119 3.48 -1.51 22.74
N PRO A 120 3.93 -0.25 22.62
CA PRO A 120 3.05 0.91 22.60
C PRO A 120 2.08 0.95 21.42
N LEU A 121 2.32 0.12 20.40
CA LEU A 121 1.43 0.01 19.24
C LEU A 121 0.22 -0.87 19.47
N VAL A 122 0.21 -1.70 20.52
CA VAL A 122 -0.93 -2.59 20.83
C VAL A 122 -2.15 -1.75 21.19
N GLY A 123 -3.29 -2.00 20.51
CA GLY A 123 -4.54 -1.25 20.66
C GLY A 123 -4.61 0.03 19.83
N SER A 124 -3.53 0.44 19.15
CA SER A 124 -3.53 1.62 18.31
C SER A 124 -4.06 1.31 16.92
N LYS A 125 -4.68 2.30 16.26
CA LYS A 125 -5.04 2.22 14.85
C LYS A 125 -3.89 2.71 13.99
N VAL A 126 -3.75 2.12 12.80
CA VAL A 126 -2.65 2.47 11.88
C VAL A 126 -2.66 3.95 11.47
N CYS A 127 -3.83 4.59 11.38
CA CYS A 127 -3.93 6.03 11.08
C CYS A 127 -3.44 6.94 12.21
N ASP A 128 -3.39 6.44 13.44
CA ASP A 128 -3.02 7.22 14.62
C ASP A 128 -1.51 7.09 14.93
N LEU A 129 -0.78 6.29 14.13
CA LEU A 129 0.65 6.06 14.31
C LEU A 129 1.48 7.14 13.61
N ASP A 130 2.43 7.69 14.34
CA ASP A 130 3.43 8.61 13.79
C ASP A 130 4.63 7.81 13.22
N LEU A 131 4.40 7.15 12.09
CA LEU A 131 5.44 6.37 11.45
C LEU A 131 6.54 7.28 10.87
N PRO A 132 7.84 6.89 10.98
CA PRO A 132 8.93 7.64 10.38
C PRO A 132 8.68 7.87 8.89
N GLU A 133 9.02 9.09 8.41
CA GLU A 133 8.86 9.46 7.02
C GLU A 133 9.47 8.42 6.08
N GLY A 134 8.71 8.02 5.08
CA GLY A 134 9.15 6.97 4.16
C GLY A 134 8.94 5.56 4.69
N SER A 135 8.07 5.37 5.69
CA SER A 135 7.68 4.07 6.22
C SER A 135 6.21 3.79 5.95
N VAL A 136 5.87 2.52 5.70
CA VAL A 136 4.49 2.08 5.49
C VAL A 136 4.32 0.63 5.95
N PHE A 137 3.23 0.34 6.65
CA PHE A 137 2.84 -1.02 6.94
C PHE A 137 2.17 -1.64 5.71
N VAL A 138 2.80 -2.66 5.15
CA VAL A 138 2.40 -3.29 3.89
C VAL A 138 1.38 -4.39 4.15
N SER A 139 1.65 -5.24 5.16
CA SER A 139 0.70 -6.25 5.63
C SER A 139 0.87 -6.51 7.12
N VAL A 140 -0.17 -7.08 7.72
CA VAL A 140 -0.17 -7.60 9.10
C VAL A 140 -0.61 -9.05 9.04
N ARG A 141 0.20 -9.96 9.59
CA ARG A 141 -0.16 -11.36 9.77
C ARG A 141 -0.58 -11.57 11.22
N ARG A 142 -1.79 -12.09 11.40
CA ARG A 142 -2.39 -12.45 12.69
C ARG A 142 -2.76 -13.91 12.67
N GLY A 143 -1.98 -14.74 13.35
CA GLY A 143 -2.07 -16.20 13.19
C GLY A 143 -1.78 -16.61 11.74
N GLU A 144 -2.74 -17.30 11.12
CA GLU A 144 -2.67 -17.74 9.72
C GLU A 144 -3.17 -16.67 8.73
N ASP A 145 -3.89 -15.65 9.21
CA ASP A 145 -4.50 -14.64 8.36
C ASP A 145 -3.50 -13.52 8.02
N VAL A 146 -3.48 -13.12 6.74
CA VAL A 146 -2.70 -11.98 6.25
C VAL A 146 -3.65 -10.88 5.81
N CYS A 147 -3.62 -9.77 6.54
CA CYS A 147 -4.44 -8.59 6.28
C CYS A 147 -3.59 -7.46 5.68
N ILE A 148 -4.19 -6.65 4.80
CA ILE A 148 -3.61 -5.39 4.34
C ILE A 148 -4.17 -4.29 5.22
N PRO A 149 -3.37 -3.70 6.13
CA PRO A 149 -3.88 -2.73 7.08
C PRO A 149 -4.32 -1.45 6.37
N ARG A 150 -5.50 -0.96 6.75
CA ARG A 150 -5.99 0.37 6.41
C ARG A 150 -5.91 1.27 7.64
N GLY A 151 -6.15 2.58 7.49
CA GLY A 151 -6.05 3.52 8.59
C GLY A 151 -6.79 3.09 9.87
N GLY A 152 -8.01 2.55 9.75
CA GLY A 152 -8.79 2.06 10.90
C GLY A 152 -8.40 0.67 11.42
N PHE A 153 -7.34 0.03 10.87
CA PHE A 153 -6.91 -1.29 11.32
C PHE A 153 -6.24 -1.19 12.69
N GLU A 154 -6.75 -1.93 13.67
CA GLU A 154 -6.24 -1.98 15.03
C GLU A 154 -5.20 -3.10 15.18
N LEU A 155 -4.07 -2.78 15.82
CA LEU A 155 -2.94 -3.67 16.04
C LEU A 155 -3.07 -4.40 17.38
N TYR A 156 -2.72 -5.70 17.38
CA TYR A 156 -2.76 -6.54 18.57
C TYR A 156 -1.42 -7.20 18.84
N SER A 157 -1.23 -7.58 20.09
CA SER A 157 -0.07 -8.39 20.50
C SER A 157 0.02 -9.69 19.70
N GLY A 158 1.21 -10.03 19.24
CA GLY A 158 1.46 -11.19 18.40
C GLY A 158 1.26 -10.95 16.91
N ASP A 159 0.77 -9.78 16.50
CA ASP A 159 0.76 -9.39 15.09
C ASP A 159 2.19 -9.36 14.54
N VAL A 160 2.37 -9.87 13.34
CA VAL A 160 3.61 -9.76 12.57
C VAL A 160 3.39 -8.76 11.45
N ILE A 161 4.00 -7.60 11.60
CA ILE A 161 3.87 -6.50 10.66
C ILE A 161 4.98 -6.57 9.64
N LEU A 162 4.63 -6.63 8.35
CA LEU A 162 5.57 -6.37 7.27
C LEU A 162 5.55 -4.87 6.97
N ALA A 163 6.61 -4.19 7.37
CA ALA A 163 6.83 -2.79 7.07
C ALA A 163 7.78 -2.62 5.88
N TYR A 164 7.54 -1.61 5.07
CA TYR A 164 8.49 -1.13 4.08
C TYR A 164 8.98 0.25 4.52
N THR A 165 10.30 0.43 4.59
CA THR A 165 10.89 1.63 5.20
C THR A 165 12.25 1.97 4.60
N LEU A 166 12.65 3.23 4.72
CA LEU A 166 14.02 3.65 4.43
C LEU A 166 15.00 2.99 5.42
N ASN A 167 16.17 2.59 4.95
CA ASN A 167 17.16 1.89 5.78
C ASN A 167 17.59 2.71 7.02
N ARG A 168 17.59 4.05 6.92
CA ARG A 168 17.86 4.95 8.04
C ARG A 168 16.82 4.87 9.17
N ASN A 169 15.60 4.44 8.87
CA ASN A 169 14.48 4.37 9.82
C ASN A 169 14.28 2.99 10.44
N ARG A 170 15.09 1.98 10.04
CA ARG A 170 14.93 0.60 10.51
C ARG A 170 15.07 0.46 12.02
N SER A 171 16.00 1.19 12.63
CA SER A 171 16.20 1.18 14.09
C SER A 171 14.97 1.75 14.79
N ALA A 172 14.50 2.92 14.36
CA ALA A 172 13.31 3.56 14.92
C ALA A 172 12.07 2.66 14.85
N LEU A 173 11.86 1.94 13.72
CA LEU A 173 10.74 1.02 13.59
C LEU A 173 10.87 -0.28 14.41
N ARG A 174 12.07 -0.64 14.87
CA ARG A 174 12.28 -1.80 15.75
C ARG A 174 12.04 -1.49 17.22
N GLU A 175 12.04 -0.22 17.58
CA GLU A 175 11.78 0.25 18.95
C GLU A 175 10.28 0.31 19.28
N TYR A 176 9.42 0.14 18.28
CA TYR A 176 7.99 -0.08 18.46
C TYR A 176 7.65 -1.53 18.82
#